data_5920793b902ce207fa97c61207ace5e0
#
_entry.id   5920793b902ce207fa97c61207ace5e0
#
_cell.length_a   1.000
_cell.length_b   1.000
_cell.length_c   1.000
_cell.angle_alpha   90.00
_cell.angle_beta   90.00
_cell.angle_gamma   90.00
#
_symmetry.space_group_name_H-M   'P 1'
#
loop_
_entity.id
_entity.type
_entity.pdbx_description
1 polymer ?
#
loop_
_entity_poly.entity_id
_entity_poly.type
_entity_poly.pdbx_seq_one_letter_code
_entity_poly.pdbx_strand_id
1 'polypeptide(L)'
;SKSGLGDEKDGELREFHYGDDISSINMTESVKKAQINNGLSDFLITENDLVVEQTKHKAQMSTVLMIDISHSMILYGEDRITPAKKVAMALVELIKRKYPKDSIDIIVFGNEAWTIKIKDLPYLKVGPYHTNTVAGLELAMDILRRKRNTNKQIFMITDGKPSCITLPSGESYKNSNGLDEMI
;
A
#
# COMPACT_ATOMS: atom_id res chain seq x y z
N SER A 1 0.44 15.74 24.07
CA SER A 1 0.92 16.09 22.75
C SER A 1 0.18 15.24 21.74
N LYS A 2 -0.85 15.81 21.08
CA LYS A 2 -1.56 15.17 19.97
C LYS A 2 -0.65 15.29 18.75
N SER A 3 -0.04 14.18 18.31
CA SER A 3 0.65 14.13 17.03
C SER A 3 -0.42 14.22 15.93
N GLY A 4 -0.37 15.29 15.14
CA GLY A 4 -1.32 15.55 14.08
C GLY A 4 -1.32 14.45 13.04
N LEU A 5 -2.49 13.93 12.77
CA LEU A 5 -2.85 13.34 11.49
C LEU A 5 -2.60 14.43 10.44
N GLY A 6 -1.58 14.22 9.60
CA GLY A 6 -1.28 15.16 8.52
C GLY A 6 -2.34 15.01 7.44
N ASP A 7 -3.37 15.83 7.51
CA ASP A 7 -4.29 16.05 6.40
C ASP A 7 -3.54 16.77 5.30
N GLU A 8 -3.20 16.10 4.22
CA GLU A 8 -2.95 16.78 2.96
C GLU A 8 -4.30 17.24 2.45
N LYS A 9 -4.53 18.55 2.52
CA LYS A 9 -5.60 19.21 1.79
C LYS A 9 -5.23 19.21 0.31
N ASP A 10 -5.45 18.09 -0.36
CA ASP A 10 -5.60 18.06 -1.81
C ASP A 10 -7.10 18.23 -2.06
N GLY A 11 -7.55 19.46 -1.87
CA GLY A 11 -8.95 19.83 -1.92
C GLY A 11 -9.45 19.80 -3.37
N GLU A 12 -10.26 18.81 -3.71
CA GLU A 12 -11.03 18.86 -4.92
C GLU A 12 -12.17 19.88 -4.72
N LEU A 13 -12.16 20.95 -5.51
CA LEU A 13 -13.18 21.96 -5.47
C LEU A 13 -14.45 21.42 -6.14
N ARG A 14 -15.59 21.52 -5.47
CA ARG A 14 -16.91 21.19 -6.04
C ARG A 14 -17.95 22.21 -5.63
N GLU A 15 -19.08 22.17 -6.28
CA GLU A 15 -20.23 22.99 -5.91
C GLU A 15 -20.77 22.60 -4.54
N PHE A 16 -21.30 23.60 -3.81
CA PHE A 16 -21.96 23.41 -2.54
C PHE A 16 -23.28 22.65 -2.73
N HIS A 17 -23.55 21.70 -1.85
CA HIS A 17 -24.84 21.03 -1.78
C HIS A 17 -25.44 21.19 -0.38
N TYR A 18 -26.73 21.26 -0.31
CA TYR A 18 -27.43 21.35 0.97
C TYR A 18 -27.06 20.20 1.90
N GLY A 19 -26.55 20.52 3.09
CA GLY A 19 -26.02 19.57 4.07
C GLY A 19 -24.51 19.53 4.16
N ASP A 20 -23.79 20.26 3.28
CA ASP A 20 -22.34 20.42 3.42
C ASP A 20 -22.01 21.27 4.64
N ASP A 21 -20.85 20.99 5.23
CA ASP A 21 -20.33 21.77 6.35
C ASP A 21 -19.92 23.17 5.85
N ILE A 22 -20.45 24.19 6.48
CA ILE A 22 -20.15 25.61 6.16
C ILE A 22 -18.64 25.89 6.31
N SER A 23 -17.96 25.19 7.22
CA SER A 23 -16.51 25.33 7.40
C SER A 23 -15.69 24.84 6.22
N SER A 24 -16.28 24.05 5.33
CA SER A 24 -15.63 23.54 4.11
C SER A 24 -15.74 24.50 2.91
N ILE A 25 -16.47 25.62 3.05
CA ILE A 25 -16.65 26.60 1.97
C ILE A 25 -15.31 27.31 1.72
N ASN A 26 -14.83 27.21 0.48
CA ASN A 26 -13.70 27.99 0.01
C ASN A 26 -14.19 29.37 -0.46
N MET A 27 -14.10 30.36 0.45
CA MET A 27 -14.61 31.72 0.18
C MET A 27 -13.90 32.39 -1.01
N THR A 28 -12.62 32.13 -1.22
CA THR A 28 -11.87 32.73 -2.34
C THR A 28 -12.42 32.27 -3.68
N GLU A 29 -12.64 30.97 -3.84
CA GLU A 29 -13.18 30.41 -5.08
C GLU A 29 -14.67 30.72 -5.26
N SER A 30 -15.43 30.81 -4.16
CA SER A 30 -16.83 31.23 -4.19
C SER A 30 -16.98 32.69 -4.65
N VAL A 31 -16.10 33.59 -4.14
CA VAL A 31 -16.08 34.98 -4.59
C VAL A 31 -15.73 35.09 -6.07
N LYS A 32 -14.72 34.38 -6.54
CA LYS A 32 -14.35 34.35 -7.96
C LYS A 32 -15.53 33.88 -8.84
N LYS A 33 -16.22 32.82 -8.43
CA LYS A 33 -17.37 32.27 -9.15
C LYS A 33 -18.51 33.30 -9.19
N ALA A 34 -18.82 33.95 -8.07
CA ALA A 34 -19.81 35.01 -8.00
C ALA A 34 -19.48 36.21 -8.92
N GLN A 35 -18.21 36.63 -8.97
CA GLN A 35 -17.76 37.69 -9.88
C GLN A 35 -17.93 37.31 -11.35
N ILE A 36 -17.66 36.06 -11.70
CA ILE A 36 -17.86 35.55 -13.06
C ILE A 36 -19.34 35.55 -13.44
N ASN A 37 -20.21 35.14 -12.52
CA ASN A 37 -21.64 34.97 -12.77
C ASN A 37 -22.39 36.28 -12.76
N ASN A 38 -22.10 37.20 -11.83
CA ASN A 38 -22.89 38.40 -11.53
C ASN A 38 -22.19 39.72 -11.92
N GLY A 39 -20.93 39.67 -12.36
CA GLY A 39 -20.13 40.86 -12.66
C GLY A 39 -19.63 41.58 -11.42
N LEU A 40 -18.86 42.68 -11.67
CA LEU A 40 -18.19 43.45 -10.58
C LEU A 40 -19.11 44.54 -10.00
N SER A 41 -20.15 44.97 -10.73
CA SER A 41 -20.99 46.13 -10.38
C SER A 41 -22.05 45.83 -9.34
N ASP A 42 -22.64 44.63 -9.36
CA ASP A 42 -23.67 44.17 -8.43
C ASP A 42 -23.21 42.86 -7.77
N PHE A 43 -22.18 42.98 -6.95
CA PHE A 43 -21.58 41.82 -6.31
C PHE A 43 -22.54 41.22 -5.27
N LEU A 44 -23.12 40.08 -5.62
CA LEU A 44 -23.96 39.28 -4.72
C LEU A 44 -23.46 37.83 -4.79
N ILE A 45 -23.20 37.22 -3.65
CA ILE A 45 -22.90 35.79 -3.57
C ILE A 45 -24.23 35.05 -3.34
N THR A 46 -24.56 34.12 -4.22
CA THR A 46 -25.70 33.22 -4.10
C THR A 46 -25.24 31.82 -3.71
N GLU A 47 -26.18 30.97 -3.31
CA GLU A 47 -25.86 29.56 -2.96
C GLU A 47 -25.21 28.83 -4.13
N ASN A 48 -25.57 29.14 -5.37
CA ASN A 48 -24.99 28.55 -6.57
C ASN A 48 -23.50 28.95 -6.82
N ASP A 49 -23.06 30.03 -6.18
CA ASP A 49 -21.69 30.51 -6.28
C ASP A 49 -20.78 29.87 -5.23
N LEU A 50 -21.37 29.21 -4.23
CA LEU A 50 -20.60 28.58 -3.17
C LEU A 50 -19.81 27.37 -3.71
N VAL A 51 -18.52 27.37 -3.40
CA VAL A 51 -17.59 26.31 -3.72
C VAL A 51 -17.06 25.72 -2.41
N VAL A 52 -17.15 24.42 -2.28
CA VAL A 52 -16.61 23.70 -1.13
C VAL A 52 -15.33 22.96 -1.49
N GLU A 53 -14.39 22.95 -0.57
CA GLU A 53 -13.17 22.18 -0.66
C GLU A 53 -13.40 20.83 0.01
N GLN A 54 -13.53 19.80 -0.81
CA GLN A 54 -13.69 18.45 -0.32
C GLN A 54 -12.34 17.90 0.09
N THR A 55 -12.06 17.90 1.39
CA THR A 55 -10.87 17.27 1.93
C THR A 55 -10.97 15.76 1.72
N LYS A 56 -10.27 15.24 0.73
CA LYS A 56 -10.07 13.79 0.64
C LYS A 56 -9.11 13.40 1.76
N HIS A 57 -9.63 12.84 2.84
CA HIS A 57 -8.82 12.15 3.82
C HIS A 57 -8.17 10.94 3.14
N LYS A 58 -7.02 11.12 2.52
CA LYS A 58 -6.19 10.01 2.08
C LYS A 58 -5.63 9.36 3.34
N ALA A 59 -6.36 8.37 3.86
CA ALA A 59 -5.88 7.60 4.98
C ALA A 59 -4.54 6.95 4.60
N GLN A 60 -3.51 7.19 5.42
CA GLN A 60 -2.19 6.59 5.22
C GLN A 60 -2.29 5.07 5.18
N MET A 61 -1.60 4.46 4.24
CA MET A 61 -1.57 3.01 4.07
C MET A 61 -0.22 2.44 4.50
N SER A 62 -0.26 1.30 5.15
CA SER A 62 0.92 0.47 5.40
C SER A 62 0.89 -0.76 4.52
N THR A 63 1.91 -0.89 3.68
CA THR A 63 2.06 -2.00 2.75
C THR A 63 3.22 -2.90 3.18
N VAL A 64 2.99 -4.21 3.19
CA VAL A 64 4.07 -5.20 3.20
C VAL A 64 4.11 -5.88 1.84
N LEU A 65 5.26 -5.85 1.21
CA LEU A 65 5.54 -6.56 -0.02
C LEU A 65 6.30 -7.84 0.29
N MET A 66 5.68 -8.99 0.02
CA MET A 66 6.23 -10.32 0.20
C MET A 66 6.76 -10.85 -1.12
N ILE A 67 8.00 -11.31 -1.16
CA ILE A 67 8.63 -11.87 -2.38
C ILE A 67 9.11 -13.28 -2.10
N ASP A 68 8.61 -14.20 -2.89
CA ASP A 68 9.05 -15.59 -2.89
C ASP A 68 10.46 -15.68 -3.48
N ILE A 69 11.36 -16.32 -2.74
CA ILE A 69 12.73 -16.63 -3.18
C ILE A 69 13.01 -18.13 -3.13
N SER A 70 11.96 -18.93 -3.14
CA SER A 70 12.08 -20.40 -3.21
C SER A 70 12.64 -20.88 -4.54
N HIS A 71 13.08 -22.12 -4.56
CA HIS A 71 13.75 -22.72 -5.73
C HIS A 71 12.87 -22.74 -6.99
N SER A 72 11.54 -22.81 -6.84
CA SER A 72 10.59 -22.78 -7.97
C SER A 72 10.70 -21.52 -8.82
N MET A 73 11.16 -20.42 -8.25
CA MET A 73 11.32 -19.14 -8.97
C MET A 73 12.39 -19.17 -10.08
N ILE A 74 13.16 -20.26 -10.21
CA ILE A 74 14.15 -20.49 -11.29
C ILE A 74 14.07 -21.90 -11.88
N LEU A 75 13.04 -22.69 -11.55
CA LEU A 75 12.91 -24.06 -12.06
C LEU A 75 12.52 -24.09 -13.55
N TYR A 76 12.88 -25.19 -14.19
CA TYR A 76 12.53 -25.52 -15.59
C TYR A 76 13.08 -24.56 -16.64
N GLY A 77 14.17 -23.84 -16.33
CA GLY A 77 14.79 -22.88 -17.25
C GLY A 77 14.04 -21.55 -17.35
N GLU A 78 13.02 -21.34 -16.56
CA GLU A 78 12.30 -20.07 -16.45
C GLU A 78 12.87 -19.20 -15.34
N ASP A 79 13.24 -17.99 -15.69
CA ASP A 79 13.66 -16.96 -14.72
C ASP A 79 12.43 -16.15 -14.28
N ARG A 80 11.83 -16.52 -13.17
CA ARG A 80 10.68 -15.81 -12.59
C ARG A 80 11.08 -14.75 -11.59
N ILE A 81 12.31 -14.87 -11.01
CA ILE A 81 12.79 -13.90 -10.02
C ILE A 81 13.10 -12.53 -10.66
N THR A 82 13.60 -12.49 -11.88
CA THR A 82 13.91 -11.22 -12.55
C THR A 82 12.65 -10.38 -12.81
N PRO A 83 11.56 -10.90 -13.42
CA PRO A 83 10.32 -10.14 -13.51
C PRO A 83 9.72 -9.80 -12.14
N ALA A 84 9.78 -10.69 -11.15
CA ALA A 84 9.33 -10.42 -9.79
C ALA A 84 10.05 -9.21 -9.17
N LYS A 85 11.37 -9.12 -9.31
CA LYS A 85 12.15 -7.96 -8.86
C LYS A 85 11.74 -6.68 -9.57
N LYS A 86 11.50 -6.71 -10.88
CA LYS A 86 11.05 -5.54 -11.65
C LYS A 86 9.70 -5.03 -11.16
N VAL A 87 8.73 -5.93 -10.95
CA VAL A 87 7.42 -5.58 -10.40
C VAL A 87 7.55 -5.00 -9.00
N ALA A 88 8.34 -5.63 -8.14
CA ALA A 88 8.58 -5.14 -6.77
C ALA A 88 9.20 -3.74 -6.75
N MET A 89 10.22 -3.50 -7.58
CA MET A 89 10.86 -2.18 -7.71
C MET A 89 9.90 -1.11 -8.22
N ALA A 90 9.10 -1.43 -9.24
CA ALA A 90 8.09 -0.52 -9.78
C ALA A 90 7.02 -0.17 -8.74
N LEU A 91 6.55 -1.14 -7.95
CA LEU A 91 5.59 -0.93 -6.88
C LEU A 91 6.15 -0.03 -5.77
N VAL A 92 7.40 -0.28 -5.34
CA VAL A 92 8.10 0.54 -4.34
C VAL A 92 8.24 1.99 -4.83
N GLU A 93 8.66 2.18 -6.07
CA GLU A 93 8.80 3.51 -6.67
C GLU A 93 7.46 4.23 -6.78
N LEU A 94 6.41 3.54 -7.22
CA LEU A 94 5.06 4.07 -7.31
C LEU A 94 4.56 4.56 -5.94
N ILE A 95 4.69 3.74 -4.91
CA ILE A 95 4.24 4.10 -3.55
C ILE A 95 5.03 5.29 -3.05
N LYS A 96 6.36 5.27 -3.13
CA LYS A 96 7.20 6.37 -2.64
C LYS A 96 6.94 7.69 -3.38
N ARG A 97 6.68 7.64 -4.69
CA ARG A 97 6.50 8.83 -5.51
C ARG A 97 5.09 9.43 -5.37
N LYS A 98 4.05 8.57 -5.43
CA LYS A 98 2.66 9.03 -5.38
C LYS A 98 2.10 9.18 -3.97
N TYR A 99 2.60 8.39 -3.03
CA TYR A 99 2.07 8.30 -1.67
C TYR A 99 3.21 8.39 -0.64
N PRO A 100 3.90 9.54 -0.55
CA PRO A 100 5.11 9.67 0.26
C PRO A 100 4.87 9.48 1.76
N LYS A 101 3.62 9.58 2.21
CA LYS A 101 3.23 9.33 3.62
C LYS A 101 2.91 7.86 3.91
N ASP A 102 2.74 7.05 2.86
CA ASP A 102 2.54 5.61 3.02
C ASP A 102 3.84 4.91 3.40
N SER A 103 3.73 3.84 4.15
CA SER A 103 4.87 3.01 4.48
C SER A 103 4.88 1.75 3.63
N ILE A 104 6.09 1.34 3.20
CA ILE A 104 6.30 0.06 2.54
C ILE A 104 7.47 -0.67 3.19
N ASP A 105 7.20 -1.87 3.65
CA ASP A 105 8.17 -2.82 4.18
C ASP A 105 8.28 -4.00 3.22
N ILE A 106 9.48 -4.54 3.04
CA ILE A 106 9.72 -5.66 2.13
C ILE A 106 10.20 -6.85 2.94
N ILE A 107 9.57 -7.98 2.70
CA ILE A 107 10.00 -9.27 3.22
C ILE A 107 10.24 -10.24 2.09
N VAL A 108 11.14 -11.14 2.30
CA VAL A 108 11.36 -12.32 1.45
C VAL A 108 11.06 -13.58 2.23
N PHE A 109 10.60 -14.62 1.55
CA PHE A 109 10.30 -15.89 2.18
C PHE A 109 10.74 -17.06 1.33
N GLY A 110 11.20 -18.08 2.01
CA GLY A 110 11.60 -19.38 1.51
C GLY A 110 11.22 -20.42 2.56
N ASN A 111 12.18 -21.12 3.19
CA ASN A 111 11.92 -21.96 4.36
C ASN A 111 11.51 -21.10 5.57
N GLU A 112 12.06 -19.92 5.67
CA GLU A 112 11.79 -18.89 6.68
C GLU A 112 11.47 -17.56 5.99
N ALA A 113 11.11 -16.55 6.77
CA ALA A 113 10.87 -15.21 6.27
C ALA A 113 11.71 -14.19 7.02
N TRP A 114 12.19 -13.16 6.29
CA TRP A 114 12.94 -12.04 6.88
C TRP A 114 12.74 -10.74 6.11
N THR A 115 13.01 -9.64 6.77
CA THR A 115 12.93 -8.30 6.16
C THR A 115 14.19 -7.99 5.36
N ILE A 116 14.02 -7.25 4.28
CA ILE A 116 15.12 -6.68 3.49
C ILE A 116 14.96 -5.18 3.33
N LYS A 117 16.06 -4.48 3.06
CA LYS A 117 16.01 -3.05 2.70
C LYS A 117 15.68 -2.91 1.22
N ILE A 118 15.03 -1.80 0.85
CA ILE A 118 14.70 -1.50 -0.54
C ILE A 118 15.92 -1.53 -1.46
N LYS A 119 17.08 -1.05 -0.97
CA LYS A 119 18.34 -1.05 -1.73
C LYS A 119 18.85 -2.44 -2.07
N ASP A 120 18.44 -3.46 -1.32
CA ASP A 120 18.89 -4.85 -1.50
C ASP A 120 18.01 -5.59 -2.54
N LEU A 121 16.85 -5.02 -2.88
CA LEU A 121 15.89 -5.62 -3.80
C LEU A 121 16.46 -5.98 -5.19
N PRO A 122 17.28 -5.15 -5.86
CA PRO A 122 17.88 -5.52 -7.15
C PRO A 122 18.82 -6.73 -7.08
N TYR A 123 19.39 -6.98 -5.90
CA TYR A 123 20.41 -8.03 -5.66
C TYR A 123 19.82 -9.33 -5.11
N LEU A 124 18.49 -9.43 -5.00
CA LEU A 124 17.83 -10.65 -4.54
C LEU A 124 18.23 -11.84 -5.41
N LYS A 125 18.53 -12.94 -4.74
CA LYS A 125 18.82 -14.23 -5.35
C LYS A 125 17.87 -15.29 -4.80
N VAL A 126 17.50 -16.22 -5.66
CA VAL A 126 16.78 -17.42 -5.27
C VAL A 126 17.73 -18.34 -4.51
N GLY A 127 17.22 -18.95 -3.45
CA GLY A 127 17.94 -19.97 -2.70
C GLY A 127 17.35 -21.36 -2.90
N PRO A 128 18.02 -22.39 -2.35
CA PRO A 128 17.51 -23.77 -2.37
C PRO A 128 16.41 -23.95 -1.31
N TYR A 129 15.40 -23.09 -1.35
CA TYR A 129 14.35 -23.03 -0.34
C TYR A 129 13.05 -23.64 -0.87
N HIS A 130 12.28 -24.18 0.05
CA HIS A 130 10.86 -24.47 -0.12
C HIS A 130 10.04 -23.19 0.07
N THR A 131 8.74 -23.24 -0.26
CA THR A 131 7.84 -22.10 -0.15
C THR A 131 7.05 -22.17 1.16
N ASN A 132 7.51 -21.43 2.19
CA ASN A 132 6.81 -21.30 3.48
C ASN A 132 6.02 -19.98 3.51
N THR A 133 4.85 -19.99 2.89
CA THR A 133 3.96 -18.82 2.82
C THR A 133 3.47 -18.41 4.21
N VAL A 134 3.26 -19.39 5.12
CA VAL A 134 2.79 -19.14 6.48
C VAL A 134 3.80 -18.27 7.24
N ALA A 135 5.09 -18.64 7.23
CA ALA A 135 6.14 -17.84 7.87
C ALA A 135 6.19 -16.41 7.30
N GLY A 136 6.01 -16.26 5.98
CA GLY A 136 5.92 -14.95 5.33
C GLY A 136 4.73 -14.13 5.82
N LEU A 137 3.54 -14.72 5.90
CA LEU A 137 2.33 -14.05 6.36
C LEU A 137 2.40 -13.67 7.84
N GLU A 138 2.92 -14.54 8.69
CA GLU A 138 3.12 -14.26 10.11
C GLU A 138 4.02 -13.04 10.31
N LEU A 139 5.17 -13.00 9.63
CA LEU A 139 6.07 -11.85 9.68
C LEU A 139 5.41 -10.58 9.15
N ALA A 140 4.67 -10.67 8.03
CA ALA A 140 3.94 -9.53 7.49
C ALA A 140 2.89 -8.99 8.46
N MET A 141 2.13 -9.87 9.09
CA MET A 141 1.13 -9.49 10.10
C MET A 141 1.80 -8.83 11.31
N ASP A 142 2.93 -9.34 11.78
CA ASP A 142 3.66 -8.77 12.91
C ASP A 142 4.19 -7.36 12.60
N ILE A 143 4.67 -7.12 11.39
CA ILE A 143 5.05 -5.79 10.92
C ILE A 143 3.83 -4.87 10.92
N LEU A 144 2.72 -5.29 10.33
CA LEU A 144 1.52 -4.48 10.20
C LEU A 144 0.83 -4.20 11.53
N ARG A 145 0.88 -5.12 12.51
CA ARG A 145 0.35 -4.90 13.87
C ARG A 145 1.02 -3.72 14.56
N ARG A 146 2.30 -3.48 14.31
CA ARG A 146 3.09 -2.38 14.90
C ARG A 146 2.81 -1.02 14.24
N LYS A 147 2.17 -1.01 13.06
CA LYS A 147 1.81 0.24 12.36
C LYS A 147 0.55 0.85 12.98
N ARG A 148 0.56 2.17 13.15
CA ARG A 148 -0.54 2.91 13.82
C ARG A 148 -1.73 3.18 12.91
N ASN A 149 -1.52 3.24 11.59
CA ASN A 149 -2.57 3.48 10.61
C ASN A 149 -3.50 2.27 10.49
N THR A 150 -4.77 2.57 10.17
CA THR A 150 -5.83 1.56 10.05
C THR A 150 -5.78 0.81 8.73
N ASN A 151 -5.36 1.49 7.65
CA ASN A 151 -5.30 0.88 6.33
C ASN A 151 -3.99 0.10 6.18
N LYS A 152 -4.14 -1.18 5.95
CA LYS A 152 -3.03 -2.14 5.87
C LYS A 152 -3.27 -3.09 4.70
N GLN A 153 -2.21 -3.40 3.95
CA GLN A 153 -2.30 -4.36 2.84
C GLN A 153 -1.02 -5.18 2.72
N ILE A 154 -1.18 -6.34 2.15
CA ILE A 154 -0.09 -7.25 1.79
C ILE A 154 -0.15 -7.49 0.30
N PHE A 155 0.97 -7.29 -0.39
CA PHE A 155 1.18 -7.77 -1.75
C PHE A 155 2.14 -8.95 -1.72
N MET A 156 1.76 -10.03 -2.38
CA MET A 156 2.59 -11.22 -2.48
C MET A 156 2.96 -11.49 -3.93
N ILE A 157 4.25 -11.70 -4.18
CA ILE A 157 4.79 -12.14 -5.46
C ILE A 157 5.35 -13.54 -5.26
N THR A 158 4.68 -14.52 -5.84
CA THR A 158 5.03 -15.94 -5.76
C THR A 158 4.66 -16.62 -7.08
N ASP A 159 5.29 -17.72 -7.39
CA ASP A 159 4.99 -18.54 -8.58
C ASP A 159 4.38 -19.89 -8.23
N GLY A 160 4.26 -20.20 -6.95
CA GLY A 160 3.97 -21.54 -6.55
C GLY A 160 3.05 -21.69 -5.34
N LYS A 161 2.73 -22.96 -5.11
CA LYS A 161 1.97 -23.41 -3.95
C LYS A 161 2.87 -23.52 -2.73
N PRO A 162 2.33 -23.29 -1.51
CA PRO A 162 3.05 -23.60 -0.29
C PRO A 162 3.54 -25.04 -0.28
N SER A 163 4.81 -25.24 0.01
CA SER A 163 5.45 -26.56 0.07
C SER A 163 6.15 -26.84 1.38
N CYS A 164 6.12 -25.87 2.31
CA CYS A 164 6.74 -25.99 3.62
C CYS A 164 5.94 -25.19 4.64
N ILE A 165 5.79 -25.72 5.83
CA ILE A 165 5.29 -25.03 7.02
C ILE A 165 6.21 -25.28 8.20
N THR A 166 6.27 -24.33 9.12
CA THR A 166 6.97 -24.50 10.41
C THR A 166 5.92 -24.83 11.46
N LEU A 167 6.07 -25.97 12.10
CA LEU A 167 5.19 -26.42 13.19
C LEU A 167 5.48 -25.63 14.48
N PRO A 168 4.53 -25.58 15.44
CA PRO A 168 4.76 -24.96 16.75
C PRO A 168 5.94 -25.57 17.52
N SER A 169 6.34 -26.80 17.20
CA SER A 169 7.55 -27.44 17.72
C SER A 169 8.85 -26.81 17.20
N GLY A 170 8.79 -25.96 16.16
CA GLY A 170 9.95 -25.44 15.46
C GLY A 170 10.45 -26.34 14.31
N GLU A 171 9.86 -27.52 14.13
CA GLU A 171 10.18 -28.40 13.02
C GLU A 171 9.52 -27.95 11.73
N SER A 172 10.23 -28.11 10.59
CA SER A 172 9.67 -27.80 9.27
C SER A 172 9.09 -29.07 8.64
N TYR A 173 7.81 -29.02 8.33
CA TYR A 173 7.16 -30.03 7.48
C TYR A 173 7.24 -29.60 6.03
N LYS A 174 7.66 -30.51 5.15
CA LYS A 174 7.89 -30.25 3.72
C LYS A 174 7.10 -31.26 2.89
N ASN A 175 6.38 -30.78 1.88
CA ASN A 175 5.69 -31.61 0.91
C ASN A 175 5.92 -31.04 -0.49
N SER A 176 6.58 -31.81 -1.35
CA SER A 176 6.88 -31.40 -2.73
C SER A 176 5.63 -31.30 -3.62
N ASN A 177 4.52 -31.91 -3.22
CA ASN A 177 3.24 -31.88 -3.95
C ASN A 177 2.33 -30.70 -3.56
N GLY A 178 2.78 -29.87 -2.61
CA GLY A 178 2.00 -28.77 -2.04
C GLY A 178 1.31 -29.13 -0.72
N LEU A 179 0.90 -28.10 0.01
CA LEU A 179 0.28 -28.20 1.34
C LEU A 179 -1.16 -27.65 1.34
N ASP A 180 -1.80 -27.63 0.19
CA ASP A 180 -3.12 -27.01 0.00
C ASP A 180 -4.20 -27.51 0.95
N GLU A 181 -4.06 -28.75 1.47
CA GLU A 181 -5.02 -29.39 2.39
C GLU A 181 -4.72 -29.11 3.87
N MET A 182 -3.61 -28.41 4.18
CA MET A 182 -3.16 -28.17 5.56
C MET A 182 -3.22 -26.70 5.99
N ILE A 183 -3.71 -25.78 5.13
CA ILE A 183 -3.78 -24.34 5.40
C ILE A 183 -5.22 -23.87 5.53
#